data_e014ff762719cdfef3a2bf89992f77a2
#
_entry.id   e014ff762719cdfef3a2bf89992f77a2
#
_cell.length_a   1.000
_cell.length_b   1.000
_cell.length_c   1.000
_cell.angle_alpha   90.00
_cell.angle_beta   90.00
_cell.angle_gamma   90.00
#
_symmetry.space_group_name_H-M   'P 1'
#
loop_
_entity.id
_entity.type
_entity.pdbx_description
1 polymer ?
#
loop_
_entity_poly.entity_id
_entity_poly.type
_entity_poly.pdbx_seq_one_letter_code
_entity_poly.pdbx_strand_id
1 'polypeptide(L)'
;MTPLTPFGAAAGAVTERLRRASTGLRTSEEPRWAHVPSESITVTTEDGVALHVEIDAPESASRGRRHLAGRAPTVVLVHGFALTMECWVLQRRALVRHGFRVVTYDQRGHGRSGLPDLETCTIAQLGRDLDTVLGVTCPSGPVVLVGHSMGGMTVMSFAGQHPETVRDRVLAVGLVSTSPGGHDITELGLGSVAGRVVGSLGPGVLTRLSRHAGPINVIRRMGKNIQDAVVARWAFDSPVSPGLVDRVAEMIFATSFDVMAAFLPDIDSMDLAPDIVALTGVETLVLNGSGDLVTPASHSEQIVRILPGAEHVVVEDAGHIVMLEHPELVTEQLLMLIARAQRAVAEGVAVASKPRVRRTVQDISKKRRGRRGGREAAS
;
A
#
# COMPACT_ATOMS: atom_id res chain seq x y z
N MET A 1 43.18 -23.25 13.15
CA MET A 1 41.74 -23.49 13.19
C MET A 1 41.11 -22.37 14.00
N THR A 2 40.58 -21.35 13.33
CA THR A 2 39.94 -20.18 13.94
C THR A 2 38.45 -20.50 14.17
N PRO A 3 37.88 -20.26 15.36
CA PRO A 3 36.47 -20.58 15.61
C PRO A 3 35.59 -19.64 14.80
N LEU A 4 34.58 -20.19 14.10
CA LEU A 4 33.51 -19.49 13.42
C LEU A 4 32.77 -18.59 14.42
N THR A 5 32.69 -17.31 14.12
CA THR A 5 32.01 -16.29 14.92
C THR A 5 30.49 -16.57 14.98
N PRO A 6 29.80 -16.22 16.10
CA PRO A 6 28.36 -16.49 16.29
C PRO A 6 27.46 -15.80 15.25
N PHE A 7 28.00 -14.91 14.44
CA PHE A 7 27.29 -14.20 13.36
C PHE A 7 26.91 -15.07 12.17
N GLY A 8 27.74 -16.07 11.82
CA GLY A 8 27.43 -17.00 10.73
C GLY A 8 26.27 -17.94 11.06
N ALA A 9 26.10 -18.27 12.35
CA ALA A 9 25.05 -19.19 12.80
C ALA A 9 23.66 -18.53 12.83
N ALA A 10 23.56 -17.26 13.19
CA ALA A 10 22.28 -16.54 13.22
C ALA A 10 21.75 -16.24 11.81
N ALA A 11 22.63 -15.79 10.90
CA ALA A 11 22.25 -15.58 9.48
C ALA A 11 21.87 -16.89 8.80
N GLY A 12 22.61 -17.99 9.08
CA GLY A 12 22.30 -19.34 8.59
C GLY A 12 20.96 -19.87 9.10
N ALA A 13 20.62 -19.63 10.36
CA ALA A 13 19.35 -20.06 10.96
C ALA A 13 18.13 -19.31 10.40
N VAL A 14 18.28 -18.02 10.10
CA VAL A 14 17.23 -17.22 9.46
C VAL A 14 17.03 -17.68 8.01
N THR A 15 18.12 -17.88 7.26
CA THR A 15 18.08 -18.35 5.87
C THR A 15 17.51 -19.77 5.78
N GLU A 16 17.85 -20.67 6.71
CA GLU A 16 17.33 -22.04 6.74
C GLU A 16 15.86 -22.08 7.17
N ARG A 17 15.40 -21.22 8.08
CA ARG A 17 13.99 -21.08 8.44
C ARG A 17 13.16 -20.58 7.27
N LEU A 18 13.67 -19.59 6.52
CA LEU A 18 13.03 -19.07 5.30
C LEU A 18 13.03 -20.11 4.18
N ARG A 19 14.12 -20.88 4.01
CA ARG A 19 14.20 -21.96 3.03
C ARG A 19 13.23 -23.09 3.34
N ARG A 20 13.04 -23.46 4.61
CA ARG A 20 12.05 -24.48 5.02
C ARG A 20 10.61 -23.97 4.88
N ALA A 21 10.38 -22.68 5.11
CA ALA A 21 9.06 -22.06 4.86
C ALA A 21 8.73 -22.04 3.35
N SER A 22 9.73 -21.80 2.49
CA SER A 22 9.55 -21.74 1.04
C SER A 22 9.42 -23.11 0.36
N THR A 23 10.07 -24.17 0.89
CA THR A 23 10.01 -25.52 0.31
C THR A 23 8.69 -26.26 0.58
N GLY A 24 7.87 -25.79 1.54
CA GLY A 24 6.54 -26.36 1.83
C GLY A 24 5.39 -25.77 0.98
N LEU A 25 5.63 -24.71 0.19
CA LEU A 25 4.62 -23.99 -0.60
C LEU A 25 4.80 -24.23 -2.11
N ARG A 26 4.72 -25.48 -2.55
CA ARG A 26 4.42 -25.76 -3.97
C ARG A 26 2.91 -25.71 -4.14
N THR A 27 2.44 -24.79 -5.00
CA THR A 27 1.09 -24.54 -5.52
C THR A 27 0.29 -23.40 -4.89
N SER A 28 0.79 -22.17 -5.00
CA SER A 28 -0.09 -21.05 -5.35
C SER A 28 0.34 -20.61 -6.75
N GLU A 29 -0.59 -20.57 -7.71
CA GLU A 29 -0.29 -19.96 -9.01
C GLU A 29 0.26 -18.56 -8.74
N GLU A 30 1.49 -18.30 -9.21
CA GLU A 30 2.07 -16.96 -9.08
C GLU A 30 1.13 -15.95 -9.74
N PRO A 31 0.89 -14.79 -9.12
CA PRO A 31 0.08 -13.76 -9.72
C PRO A 31 0.62 -13.45 -11.12
N ARG A 32 -0.22 -13.51 -12.15
CA ARG A 32 0.16 -13.01 -13.47
C ARG A 32 0.27 -11.50 -13.36
N TRP A 33 1.47 -10.97 -13.32
CA TRP A 33 1.72 -9.53 -13.19
C TRP A 33 1.36 -8.74 -14.45
N ALA A 34 1.52 -9.38 -15.63
CA ALA A 34 1.21 -8.73 -16.90
C ALA A 34 -0.27 -8.33 -16.94
N HIS A 35 -0.53 -7.04 -17.05
CA HIS A 35 -1.84 -6.44 -17.22
C HIS A 35 -1.81 -5.53 -18.44
N VAL A 36 -2.86 -5.58 -19.23
CA VAL A 36 -3.03 -4.72 -20.40
C VAL A 36 -4.17 -3.75 -20.08
N PRO A 37 -3.89 -2.45 -19.88
CA PRO A 37 -4.92 -1.47 -19.62
C PRO A 37 -5.79 -1.23 -20.84
N SER A 38 -7.00 -0.70 -20.64
CA SER A 38 -7.84 -0.21 -21.74
C SER A 38 -7.24 1.03 -22.39
N GLU A 39 -6.59 1.86 -21.58
CA GLU A 39 -5.93 3.10 -22.00
C GLU A 39 -4.72 3.38 -21.11
N SER A 40 -3.67 3.95 -21.70
CA SER A 40 -2.48 4.42 -21.01
C SER A 40 -2.18 5.84 -21.47
N ILE A 41 -2.09 6.78 -20.53
CA ILE A 41 -1.90 8.20 -20.82
C ILE A 41 -0.78 8.78 -19.96
N THR A 42 -0.31 9.94 -20.35
CA THR A 42 0.57 10.78 -19.53
C THR A 42 -0.24 11.98 -19.04
N VAL A 43 -0.21 12.22 -17.74
CA VAL A 43 -0.77 13.41 -17.11
C VAL A 43 0.39 14.29 -16.65
N THR A 44 0.44 15.51 -17.13
CA THR A 44 1.50 16.47 -16.73
C THR A 44 1.00 17.31 -15.56
N THR A 45 1.77 17.33 -14.49
CA THR A 45 1.49 18.13 -13.28
C THR A 45 1.79 19.61 -13.52
N GLU A 46 1.38 20.49 -12.60
CA GLU A 46 1.60 21.94 -12.69
C GLU A 46 3.09 22.32 -12.73
N ASP A 47 3.94 21.53 -12.10
CA ASP A 47 5.41 21.69 -12.08
C ASP A 47 6.12 20.88 -13.17
N GLY A 48 5.35 20.34 -14.14
CA GLY A 48 5.87 19.72 -15.36
C GLY A 48 6.27 18.25 -15.25
N VAL A 49 6.01 17.57 -14.13
CA VAL A 49 6.29 16.15 -13.98
C VAL A 49 5.28 15.32 -14.79
N ALA A 50 5.77 14.42 -15.63
CA ALA A 50 4.95 13.51 -16.42
C ALA A 50 4.55 12.29 -15.60
N LEU A 51 3.28 12.17 -15.19
CA LEU A 51 2.76 11.01 -14.47
C LEU A 51 2.24 9.98 -15.46
N HIS A 52 2.66 8.73 -15.29
CA HIS A 52 2.15 7.60 -16.05
C HIS A 52 0.85 7.09 -15.42
N VAL A 53 -0.23 7.10 -16.18
CA VAL A 53 -1.57 6.75 -15.72
C VAL A 53 -2.16 5.66 -16.60
N GLU A 54 -2.75 4.66 -16.00
CA GLU A 54 -3.49 3.61 -16.69
C GLU A 54 -4.95 3.57 -16.26
N ILE A 55 -5.81 3.33 -17.24
CA ILE A 55 -7.25 3.34 -17.09
C ILE A 55 -7.80 2.01 -17.60
N ASP A 56 -8.66 1.39 -16.81
CA ASP A 56 -9.41 0.20 -17.21
C ASP A 56 -10.91 0.50 -17.29
N ALA A 57 -11.47 0.21 -18.44
CA ALA A 57 -12.91 0.18 -18.62
C ALA A 57 -13.51 -1.06 -17.93
N PRO A 58 -14.74 -0.97 -17.38
CA PRO A 58 -15.43 -2.14 -16.82
C PRO A 58 -15.69 -3.20 -17.91
N GLU A 59 -15.56 -4.46 -17.53
CA GLU A 59 -15.89 -5.56 -18.45
C GLU A 59 -17.37 -5.51 -18.91
N SER A 60 -17.60 -5.76 -20.18
CA SER A 60 -18.93 -5.64 -20.80
C SER A 60 -19.97 -6.61 -20.20
N ALA A 61 -19.55 -7.77 -19.70
CA ALA A 61 -20.41 -8.75 -19.04
C ALA A 61 -21.03 -8.23 -17.72
N SER A 62 -20.44 -7.21 -17.10
CA SER A 62 -20.92 -6.61 -15.85
C SER A 62 -21.94 -5.49 -16.04
N ARG A 63 -22.25 -5.09 -17.29
CA ARG A 63 -23.21 -4.01 -17.61
C ARG A 63 -24.64 -4.27 -17.11
N GLY A 64 -24.97 -5.49 -16.72
CA GLY A 64 -26.27 -5.86 -16.13
C GLY A 64 -26.39 -5.58 -14.61
N ARG A 65 -25.29 -5.30 -13.91
CA ARG A 65 -25.36 -4.90 -12.50
C ARG A 65 -25.84 -3.47 -12.40
N ARG A 66 -27.08 -3.28 -11.96
CA ARG A 66 -27.60 -1.95 -11.61
C ARG A 66 -26.80 -1.43 -10.41
N HIS A 67 -26.00 -0.39 -10.62
CA HIS A 67 -25.45 0.38 -9.53
C HIS A 67 -26.59 1.12 -8.82
N LEU A 68 -26.68 0.96 -7.49
CA LEU A 68 -27.81 1.39 -6.67
C LEU A 68 -28.06 2.91 -6.69
N ALA A 69 -27.07 3.72 -7.08
CA ALA A 69 -27.15 5.19 -7.06
C ALA A 69 -26.69 5.81 -8.39
N GLY A 70 -27.35 5.52 -9.50
CA GLY A 70 -27.04 6.19 -10.76
C GLY A 70 -25.73 5.69 -11.41
N ARG A 71 -24.79 6.60 -11.73
CA ARG A 71 -23.52 6.28 -12.39
C ARG A 71 -22.56 5.54 -11.44
N ALA A 72 -21.98 4.43 -11.89
CA ALA A 72 -20.94 3.72 -11.15
C ALA A 72 -19.76 4.64 -10.83
N PRO A 73 -19.20 4.61 -9.60
CA PRO A 73 -18.02 5.38 -9.29
C PRO A 73 -16.79 4.86 -10.05
N THR A 74 -15.85 5.77 -10.34
CA THR A 74 -14.50 5.37 -10.74
C THR A 74 -13.67 5.10 -9.50
N VAL A 75 -12.98 3.97 -9.45
CA VAL A 75 -12.06 3.63 -8.34
C VAL A 75 -10.65 4.07 -8.73
N VAL A 76 -10.03 4.89 -7.90
CA VAL A 76 -8.65 5.37 -8.08
C VAL A 76 -7.77 4.70 -7.02
N LEU A 77 -6.73 3.98 -7.46
CA LEU A 77 -5.82 3.23 -6.59
C LEU A 77 -4.44 3.90 -6.57
N VAL A 78 -3.98 4.29 -5.38
CA VAL A 78 -2.73 5.03 -5.16
C VAL A 78 -1.75 4.14 -4.39
N HIS A 79 -0.56 3.92 -4.96
CA HIS A 79 0.45 3.02 -4.40
C HIS A 79 1.27 3.66 -3.26
N GLY A 80 2.01 2.85 -2.52
CA GLY A 80 2.88 3.26 -1.42
C GLY A 80 4.30 3.67 -1.86
N PHE A 81 5.07 4.14 -0.90
CA PHE A 81 6.48 4.51 -1.04
C PHE A 81 7.31 3.37 -1.63
N ALA A 82 8.19 3.70 -2.58
CA ALA A 82 9.06 2.79 -3.31
C ALA A 82 8.33 1.63 -4.04
N LEU A 83 7.00 1.66 -4.15
CA LEU A 83 6.22 0.74 -4.95
C LEU A 83 5.85 1.38 -6.29
N THR A 84 5.09 0.64 -7.10
CA THR A 84 4.47 1.12 -8.33
C THR A 84 2.98 0.76 -8.33
N MET A 85 2.22 1.26 -9.28
CA MET A 85 0.80 0.92 -9.44
C MET A 85 0.55 -0.59 -9.59
N GLU A 86 1.56 -1.38 -9.92
CA GLU A 86 1.45 -2.83 -10.05
C GLU A 86 1.13 -3.53 -8.73
N CYS A 87 1.42 -2.90 -7.58
CA CYS A 87 1.05 -3.44 -6.27
C CYS A 87 -0.48 -3.63 -6.14
N TRP A 88 -1.26 -2.95 -6.96
CA TRP A 88 -2.73 -3.03 -7.01
C TRP A 88 -3.27 -3.96 -8.09
N VAL A 89 -2.42 -4.67 -8.86
CA VAL A 89 -2.84 -5.44 -10.04
C VAL A 89 -3.97 -6.43 -9.76
N LEU A 90 -4.02 -7.04 -8.58
CA LEU A 90 -5.03 -8.04 -8.23
C LEU A 90 -6.39 -7.39 -7.93
N GLN A 91 -6.40 -6.29 -7.16
CA GLN A 91 -7.60 -5.49 -6.87
C GLN A 91 -8.12 -4.83 -8.12
N ARG A 92 -7.23 -4.24 -8.93
CA ARG A 92 -7.53 -3.62 -10.22
C ARG A 92 -8.34 -4.57 -11.10
N ARG A 93 -7.85 -5.78 -11.35
CA ARG A 93 -8.54 -6.80 -12.15
C ARG A 93 -9.87 -7.22 -11.55
N ALA A 94 -9.91 -7.40 -10.24
CA ALA A 94 -11.14 -7.80 -9.58
C ALA A 94 -12.22 -6.71 -9.68
N LEU A 95 -11.87 -5.45 -9.45
CA LEU A 95 -12.78 -4.31 -9.56
C LEU A 95 -13.33 -4.16 -11.00
N VAL A 96 -12.47 -4.31 -12.01
CA VAL A 96 -12.88 -4.29 -13.43
C VAL A 96 -13.91 -5.39 -13.73
N ARG A 97 -13.66 -6.63 -13.25
CA ARG A 97 -14.64 -7.73 -13.37
C ARG A 97 -15.95 -7.46 -12.62
N HIS A 98 -15.90 -6.65 -11.55
CA HIS A 98 -17.10 -6.24 -10.81
C HIS A 98 -17.82 -5.03 -11.44
N GLY A 99 -17.33 -4.52 -12.57
CA GLY A 99 -18.02 -3.49 -13.34
C GLY A 99 -17.61 -2.08 -13.00
N PHE A 100 -16.49 -1.89 -12.29
CA PHE A 100 -15.96 -0.56 -12.01
C PHE A 100 -14.93 -0.15 -13.07
N ARG A 101 -14.95 1.13 -13.41
CA ARG A 101 -13.83 1.78 -14.06
C ARG A 101 -12.73 1.98 -13.01
N VAL A 102 -11.50 1.63 -13.34
CA VAL A 102 -10.36 1.75 -12.44
C VAL A 102 -9.31 2.67 -13.05
N VAL A 103 -8.76 3.55 -12.25
CA VAL A 103 -7.60 4.40 -12.58
C VAL A 103 -6.48 4.04 -11.61
N THR A 104 -5.30 3.82 -12.16
CA THR A 104 -4.06 3.65 -11.40
C THR A 104 -2.99 4.54 -12.01
N TYR A 105 -2.05 5.01 -11.21
CA TYR A 105 -0.92 5.78 -11.72
C TYR A 105 0.32 5.54 -10.87
N ASP A 106 1.48 5.71 -11.48
CA ASP A 106 2.73 5.79 -10.75
C ASP A 106 2.91 7.21 -10.21
N GLN A 107 3.12 7.36 -8.91
CA GLN A 107 3.37 8.67 -8.29
C GLN A 107 4.71 9.23 -8.79
N ARG A 108 4.94 10.56 -8.67
CA ARG A 108 6.17 11.21 -9.11
C ARG A 108 7.41 10.47 -8.59
N GLY A 109 8.40 10.31 -9.45
CA GLY A 109 9.67 9.63 -9.13
C GLY A 109 9.57 8.11 -9.00
N HIS A 110 8.40 7.50 -9.21
CA HIS A 110 8.17 6.06 -9.12
C HIS A 110 7.78 5.46 -10.47
N GLY A 111 8.10 4.17 -10.64
CA GLY A 111 7.67 3.39 -11.80
C GLY A 111 8.02 4.03 -13.14
N ARG A 112 7.01 4.30 -13.95
CA ARG A 112 7.12 4.93 -15.28
C ARG A 112 6.89 6.44 -15.29
N SER A 113 6.61 7.03 -14.12
CA SER A 113 6.47 8.48 -13.98
C SER A 113 7.82 9.19 -14.01
N GLY A 114 7.79 10.46 -14.41
CA GLY A 114 8.97 11.31 -14.51
C GLY A 114 9.64 11.57 -13.17
N LEU A 115 10.95 11.82 -13.23
CA LEU A 115 11.72 12.26 -12.07
C LEU A 115 11.35 13.70 -11.73
N PRO A 116 10.98 13.99 -10.47
CA PRO A 116 10.69 15.34 -10.01
C PRO A 116 11.97 16.10 -9.67
N ASP A 117 11.85 17.42 -9.49
CA ASP A 117 12.78 18.13 -8.63
C ASP A 117 12.66 17.57 -7.20
N LEU A 118 13.80 17.22 -6.59
CA LEU A 118 13.83 16.52 -5.30
C LEU A 118 13.18 17.33 -4.17
N GLU A 119 13.20 18.67 -4.27
CA GLU A 119 12.55 19.56 -3.30
C GLU A 119 11.01 19.44 -3.34
N THR A 120 10.46 18.93 -4.44
CA THR A 120 9.00 18.70 -4.60
C THR A 120 8.55 17.31 -4.15
N CYS A 121 9.45 16.49 -3.62
CA CYS A 121 9.13 15.17 -3.06
C CYS A 121 8.47 15.31 -1.68
N THR A 122 7.24 15.80 -1.64
CA THR A 122 6.46 16.01 -0.42
C THR A 122 5.08 15.38 -0.51
N ILE A 123 4.49 15.01 0.63
CA ILE A 123 3.13 14.46 0.69
C ILE A 123 2.10 15.50 0.24
N ALA A 124 2.34 16.77 0.54
CA ALA A 124 1.50 17.86 0.06
C ALA A 124 1.49 17.94 -1.48
N GLN A 125 2.64 17.76 -2.12
CA GLN A 125 2.72 17.75 -3.59
C GLN A 125 2.03 16.51 -4.18
N LEU A 126 2.14 15.33 -3.55
CA LEU A 126 1.40 14.14 -3.98
C LEU A 126 -0.12 14.35 -3.93
N GLY A 127 -0.61 15.12 -2.96
CA GLY A 127 -2.03 15.53 -2.90
C GLY A 127 -2.45 16.36 -4.12
N ARG A 128 -1.65 17.34 -4.56
CA ARG A 128 -1.87 18.13 -5.78
C ARG A 128 -1.79 17.29 -7.05
N ASP A 129 -0.83 16.36 -7.09
CA ASP A 129 -0.72 15.42 -8.21
C ASP A 129 -1.99 14.58 -8.36
N LEU A 130 -2.54 14.09 -7.24
CA LEU A 130 -3.79 13.33 -7.26
C LEU A 130 -4.95 14.18 -7.78
N ASP A 131 -5.05 15.45 -7.39
CA ASP A 131 -6.06 16.37 -7.94
C ASP A 131 -5.92 16.53 -9.46
N THR A 132 -4.68 16.71 -9.95
CA THR A 132 -4.39 16.79 -11.39
C THR A 132 -4.81 15.51 -12.12
N VAL A 133 -4.48 14.34 -11.58
CA VAL A 133 -4.89 13.04 -12.13
C VAL A 133 -6.42 12.92 -12.16
N LEU A 134 -7.11 13.30 -11.09
CA LEU A 134 -8.58 13.29 -11.03
C LEU A 134 -9.21 14.26 -12.02
N GLY A 135 -8.65 15.45 -12.19
CA GLY A 135 -9.12 16.44 -13.15
C GLY A 135 -9.10 15.91 -14.59
N VAL A 136 -8.03 15.20 -14.97
CA VAL A 136 -7.88 14.64 -16.32
C VAL A 136 -8.68 13.35 -16.50
N THR A 137 -8.55 12.40 -15.54
CA THR A 137 -9.12 11.06 -15.73
C THR A 137 -10.56 10.91 -15.27
N CYS A 138 -11.00 11.74 -14.34
CA CYS A 138 -12.31 11.70 -13.71
C CYS A 138 -12.96 13.10 -13.69
N PRO A 139 -13.13 13.80 -14.82
CA PRO A 139 -13.61 15.18 -14.84
C PRO A 139 -15.03 15.33 -14.26
N SER A 140 -15.79 14.26 -14.18
CA SER A 140 -17.15 14.26 -13.64
C SER A 140 -17.52 12.92 -13.03
N GLY A 141 -18.52 12.94 -12.12
CA GLY A 141 -19.08 11.77 -11.46
C GLY A 141 -18.36 11.39 -10.16
N PRO A 142 -18.92 10.42 -9.43
CA PRO A 142 -18.39 10.00 -8.13
C PRO A 142 -17.09 9.20 -8.29
N VAL A 143 -16.19 9.39 -7.32
CA VAL A 143 -14.93 8.65 -7.22
C VAL A 143 -14.82 7.91 -5.88
N VAL A 144 -14.09 6.81 -5.88
CA VAL A 144 -13.65 6.11 -4.68
C VAL A 144 -12.13 6.15 -4.69
N LEU A 145 -11.53 6.70 -3.64
CA LEU A 145 -10.08 6.83 -3.51
C LEU A 145 -9.57 5.72 -2.59
N VAL A 146 -8.58 4.97 -3.04
CA VAL A 146 -7.94 3.92 -2.22
C VAL A 146 -6.45 4.14 -2.23
N GLY A 147 -5.86 4.36 -1.06
CA GLY A 147 -4.42 4.57 -0.91
C GLY A 147 -3.77 3.55 0.02
N HIS A 148 -2.62 3.03 -0.40
CA HIS A 148 -1.76 2.18 0.42
C HIS A 148 -0.57 2.96 0.94
N SER A 149 -0.29 2.91 2.24
CA SER A 149 0.90 3.51 2.86
C SER A 149 1.02 5.00 2.48
N MET A 150 2.10 5.44 1.85
CA MET A 150 2.25 6.80 1.29
C MET A 150 1.09 7.21 0.38
N GLY A 151 0.49 6.27 -0.38
CA GLY A 151 -0.72 6.56 -1.16
C GLY A 151 -1.94 6.90 -0.31
N GLY A 152 -2.05 6.36 0.91
CA GLY A 152 -3.04 6.76 1.90
C GLY A 152 -2.76 8.18 2.42
N MET A 153 -1.49 8.51 2.66
CA MET A 153 -1.05 9.87 3.01
C MET A 153 -1.38 10.87 1.90
N THR A 154 -1.16 10.47 0.63
CA THR A 154 -1.56 11.24 -0.55
C THR A 154 -3.06 11.54 -0.56
N VAL A 155 -3.91 10.54 -0.29
CA VAL A 155 -5.37 10.71 -0.24
C VAL A 155 -5.79 11.63 0.91
N MET A 156 -5.17 11.50 2.09
CA MET A 156 -5.45 12.37 3.24
C MET A 156 -5.04 13.82 2.95
N SER A 157 -3.84 14.04 2.40
CA SER A 157 -3.35 15.36 2.01
C SER A 157 -4.22 15.99 0.91
N PHE A 158 -4.62 15.22 -0.10
CA PHE A 158 -5.60 15.68 -1.11
C PHE A 158 -6.91 16.14 -0.43
N ALA A 159 -7.40 15.37 0.53
CA ALA A 159 -8.67 15.70 1.20
C ALA A 159 -8.60 17.04 1.95
N GLY A 160 -7.50 17.32 2.64
CA GLY A 160 -7.28 18.58 3.33
C GLY A 160 -7.15 19.77 2.38
N GLN A 161 -6.48 19.58 1.24
CA GLN A 161 -6.27 20.63 0.23
C GLN A 161 -7.52 20.90 -0.62
N HIS A 162 -8.38 19.90 -0.85
CA HIS A 162 -9.55 19.98 -1.75
C HIS A 162 -10.85 19.50 -1.06
N PRO A 163 -11.24 20.09 0.10
CA PRO A 163 -12.39 19.63 0.88
C PRO A 163 -13.72 19.75 0.12
N GLU A 164 -13.82 20.68 -0.84
CA GLU A 164 -15.01 20.81 -1.68
C GLU A 164 -15.13 19.67 -2.68
N THR A 165 -14.03 19.28 -3.34
CA THR A 165 -14.00 18.12 -4.23
C THR A 165 -14.35 16.84 -3.46
N VAL A 166 -13.84 16.71 -2.23
CA VAL A 166 -14.18 15.59 -1.35
C VAL A 166 -15.69 15.53 -1.11
N ARG A 167 -16.27 16.62 -0.63
CA ARG A 167 -17.71 16.71 -0.33
C ARG A 167 -18.60 16.40 -1.55
N ASP A 168 -18.22 16.92 -2.72
CA ASP A 168 -19.06 16.89 -3.89
C ASP A 168 -18.91 15.61 -4.73
N ARG A 169 -17.75 14.93 -4.63
CA ARG A 169 -17.39 13.85 -5.55
C ARG A 169 -16.83 12.58 -4.91
N VAL A 170 -16.21 12.64 -3.72
CA VAL A 170 -15.64 11.46 -3.10
C VAL A 170 -16.72 10.65 -2.41
N LEU A 171 -17.10 9.53 -3.02
CA LEU A 171 -18.13 8.64 -2.50
C LEU A 171 -17.63 7.81 -1.32
N ALA A 172 -16.37 7.35 -1.38
CA ALA A 172 -15.77 6.55 -0.32
C ALA A 172 -14.23 6.65 -0.36
N VAL A 173 -13.61 6.34 0.77
CA VAL A 173 -12.15 6.31 0.93
C VAL A 173 -11.71 5.00 1.58
N GLY A 174 -10.69 4.35 0.99
CA GLY A 174 -9.97 3.20 1.56
C GLY A 174 -8.56 3.60 1.96
N LEU A 175 -8.24 3.56 3.25
CA LEU A 175 -6.92 3.81 3.81
C LEU A 175 -6.31 2.48 4.24
N VAL A 176 -5.32 1.99 3.48
CA VAL A 176 -4.76 0.65 3.63
C VAL A 176 -3.32 0.74 4.13
N SER A 177 -3.03 0.19 5.31
CA SER A 177 -1.68 0.14 5.91
C SER A 177 -0.99 1.51 5.81
N THR A 178 -1.60 2.55 6.40
CA THR A 178 -1.13 3.94 6.29
C THR A 178 -1.08 4.63 7.65
N SER A 179 -0.52 5.83 7.68
CA SER A 179 -0.32 6.64 8.89
C SER A 179 -0.84 8.05 8.70
N PRO A 180 -1.41 8.68 9.74
CA PRO A 180 -1.77 10.09 9.73
C PRO A 180 -0.55 11.01 9.98
N GLY A 181 0.65 10.45 10.22
CA GLY A 181 1.81 11.21 10.65
C GLY A 181 1.84 11.51 12.15
N GLY A 182 2.64 12.50 12.55
CA GLY A 182 2.75 12.92 13.95
C GLY A 182 3.58 11.97 14.84
N HIS A 183 4.41 11.12 14.22
CA HIS A 183 5.29 10.17 14.88
C HIS A 183 6.71 10.24 14.31
N ASP A 184 7.71 10.02 15.15
CA ASP A 184 9.09 9.87 14.69
C ASP A 184 9.24 8.64 13.76
N ILE A 185 10.13 8.69 12.76
CA ILE A 185 10.53 7.57 11.89
C ILE A 185 10.86 6.30 12.71
N THR A 186 11.35 6.45 13.94
CA THR A 186 11.60 5.37 14.88
C THR A 186 10.31 4.60 15.24
N GLU A 187 9.17 5.28 15.27
CA GLU A 187 7.86 4.67 15.52
C GLU A 187 7.22 4.11 14.25
N LEU A 188 7.55 4.68 13.07
CA LEU A 188 7.16 4.13 11.76
C LEU A 188 7.87 2.79 11.44
N GLY A 189 8.70 2.26 12.34
CA GLY A 189 9.44 1.03 12.10
C GLY A 189 10.61 1.18 11.13
N LEU A 190 10.65 2.20 10.27
CA LEU A 190 11.73 2.45 9.31
C LEU A 190 13.06 2.78 10.01
N GLY A 191 13.03 3.60 11.07
CA GLY A 191 14.22 3.94 11.85
C GLY A 191 14.75 2.79 12.70
N SER A 192 13.87 1.96 13.26
CA SER A 192 14.27 0.77 14.02
C SER A 192 14.89 -0.33 13.14
N VAL A 193 14.58 -0.32 11.83
CA VAL A 193 15.22 -1.22 10.84
C VAL A 193 16.56 -0.70 10.41
N ALA A 194 16.59 0.53 9.94
CA ALA A 194 17.87 1.17 9.63
C ALA A 194 18.80 1.07 10.85
N GLY A 195 18.31 1.35 12.07
CA GLY A 195 19.06 1.23 13.31
C GLY A 195 19.48 -0.19 13.67
N ARG A 196 18.64 -1.21 13.45
CA ARG A 196 18.98 -2.61 13.76
C ARG A 196 19.88 -3.26 12.70
N VAL A 197 19.64 -3.01 11.41
CA VAL A 197 20.54 -3.47 10.33
C VAL A 197 21.89 -2.79 10.46
N VAL A 198 21.91 -1.49 10.75
CA VAL A 198 23.10 -0.69 10.97
C VAL A 198 23.78 -1.06 12.30
N GLY A 199 23.05 -1.25 13.39
CA GLY A 199 23.58 -1.67 14.69
C GLY A 199 24.22 -3.06 14.69
N SER A 200 23.79 -3.94 13.81
CA SER A 200 24.38 -5.27 13.64
C SER A 200 25.73 -5.29 12.89
N LEU A 201 26.09 -4.18 12.22
CA LEU A 201 27.31 -4.08 11.42
C LEU A 201 28.53 -3.56 12.20
N GLY A 202 28.35 -3.15 13.47
CA GLY A 202 29.42 -2.66 14.34
C GLY A 202 29.83 -1.19 14.09
N PRO A 203 30.33 -0.49 15.14
CA PRO A 203 30.55 0.98 15.11
C PRO A 203 31.54 1.47 14.06
N GLY A 204 32.53 0.68 13.68
CA GLY A 204 33.57 1.10 12.71
C GLY A 204 33.14 1.06 11.24
N VAL A 205 32.14 0.22 10.91
CA VAL A 205 31.56 0.13 9.55
C VAL A 205 30.52 1.23 9.36
N LEU A 206 29.79 1.55 10.42
CA LEU A 206 28.78 2.62 10.47
C LEU A 206 29.33 4.00 10.11
N THR A 207 30.48 4.37 10.70
CA THR A 207 31.07 5.71 10.50
C THR A 207 31.59 5.93 9.07
N ARG A 208 31.89 4.87 8.34
CA ARG A 208 32.31 4.94 6.92
C ARG A 208 31.13 4.89 5.95
N LEU A 209 30.07 4.16 6.27
CA LEU A 209 28.87 4.02 5.44
C LEU A 209 27.88 5.17 5.59
N SER A 210 27.72 5.73 6.81
CA SER A 210 26.78 6.82 7.08
C SER A 210 27.14 8.15 6.42
N ARG A 211 28.38 8.31 5.95
CA ARG A 211 28.82 9.56 5.30
C ARG A 211 28.55 9.57 3.78
N HIS A 212 28.27 8.42 3.13
CA HIS A 212 28.19 8.37 1.66
C HIS A 212 27.16 7.36 1.10
N ALA A 213 26.44 6.61 1.93
CA ALA A 213 25.41 5.69 1.45
C ALA A 213 24.39 5.40 2.54
N GLY A 214 23.16 5.81 2.33
CA GLY A 214 22.03 5.50 3.22
C GLY A 214 21.77 3.99 3.35
N PRO A 215 20.96 3.58 4.35
CA PRO A 215 20.68 2.17 4.66
C PRO A 215 20.23 1.33 3.45
N ILE A 216 19.49 1.93 2.53
CA ILE A 216 19.00 1.27 1.30
C ILE A 216 20.15 0.88 0.36
N ASN A 217 21.19 1.73 0.23
CA ASN A 217 22.37 1.39 -0.57
C ASN A 217 23.21 0.25 0.05
N VAL A 218 23.15 0.11 1.39
CA VAL A 218 23.76 -1.04 2.07
C VAL A 218 23.03 -2.31 1.68
N ILE A 219 21.70 -2.32 1.75
CA ILE A 219 20.86 -3.47 1.39
C ILE A 219 21.04 -3.80 -0.11
N ARG A 220 21.10 -2.80 -1.00
CA ARG A 220 21.39 -3.02 -2.43
C ARG A 220 22.72 -3.70 -2.73
N ARG A 221 23.75 -3.48 -1.88
CA ARG A 221 25.06 -4.14 -2.01
C ARG A 221 25.10 -5.53 -1.38
N MET A 222 24.10 -5.86 -0.55
CA MET A 222 23.92 -7.20 -0.01
C MET A 222 23.40 -8.11 -1.14
N GLY A 223 23.84 -9.36 -1.17
CA GLY A 223 23.37 -10.32 -2.18
C GLY A 223 21.85 -10.48 -2.19
N LYS A 224 21.29 -10.87 -3.34
CA LYS A 224 19.84 -11.00 -3.58
C LYS A 224 19.10 -11.71 -2.42
N ASN A 225 19.64 -12.81 -1.91
CA ASN A 225 19.01 -13.56 -0.81
C ASN A 225 18.78 -12.74 0.47
N ILE A 226 19.64 -11.75 0.74
CA ILE A 226 19.50 -10.89 1.92
C ILE A 226 18.45 -9.80 1.62
N GLN A 227 18.45 -9.25 0.41
CA GLN A 227 17.43 -8.30 -0.04
C GLN A 227 16.03 -8.92 0.08
N ASP A 228 15.85 -10.12 -0.47
CA ASP A 228 14.59 -10.85 -0.44
C ASP A 228 14.14 -11.15 1.01
N ALA A 229 15.07 -11.52 1.89
CA ALA A 229 14.77 -11.78 3.30
C ALA A 229 14.32 -10.49 4.04
N VAL A 230 14.96 -9.35 3.74
CA VAL A 230 14.56 -8.05 4.30
C VAL A 230 13.19 -7.64 3.77
N VAL A 231 12.97 -7.72 2.47
CA VAL A 231 11.68 -7.40 1.84
C VAL A 231 10.58 -8.31 2.41
N ALA A 232 10.80 -9.63 2.45
CA ALA A 232 9.82 -10.57 3.00
C ALA A 232 9.43 -10.23 4.44
N ARG A 233 10.41 -9.87 5.29
CA ARG A 233 10.16 -9.56 6.70
C ARG A 233 9.37 -8.28 6.93
N TRP A 234 9.50 -7.31 6.02
CA TRP A 234 8.87 -5.99 6.16
C TRP A 234 7.54 -5.90 5.43
N ALA A 235 7.46 -6.57 4.27
CA ALA A 235 6.29 -6.55 3.44
C ALA A 235 5.18 -7.47 3.94
N PHE A 236 5.55 -8.64 4.51
CA PHE A 236 4.63 -9.75 4.78
C PHE A 236 4.80 -10.32 6.19
N ASP A 237 3.70 -10.76 6.79
CA ASP A 237 3.71 -11.46 8.10
C ASP A 237 3.45 -12.97 7.92
N SER A 238 2.67 -13.37 6.92
CA SER A 238 2.44 -14.77 6.59
C SER A 238 3.29 -15.23 5.40
N PRO A 239 3.51 -16.55 5.24
CA PRO A 239 4.26 -17.09 4.12
C PRO A 239 3.63 -16.71 2.77
N VAL A 240 4.47 -16.22 1.85
CA VAL A 240 4.13 -15.88 0.47
C VAL A 240 5.05 -16.60 -0.50
N SER A 241 4.70 -16.63 -1.81
CA SER A 241 5.56 -17.23 -2.81
C SER A 241 6.87 -16.44 -2.98
N PRO A 242 8.00 -17.09 -3.28
CA PRO A 242 9.26 -16.39 -3.61
C PRO A 242 9.10 -15.38 -4.75
N GLY A 243 8.32 -15.71 -5.79
CA GLY A 243 8.06 -14.82 -6.91
C GLY A 243 7.32 -13.54 -6.51
N LEU A 244 6.48 -13.59 -5.47
CA LEU A 244 5.86 -12.39 -4.92
C LEU A 244 6.89 -11.51 -4.19
N VAL A 245 7.79 -12.11 -3.42
CA VAL A 245 8.89 -11.38 -2.75
C VAL A 245 9.80 -10.73 -3.80
N ASP A 246 10.20 -11.50 -4.83
CA ASP A 246 11.01 -11.02 -5.94
C ASP A 246 10.36 -9.80 -6.61
N ARG A 247 9.05 -9.88 -6.91
CA ARG A 247 8.35 -8.79 -7.56
C ARG A 247 8.27 -7.52 -6.72
N VAL A 248 8.02 -7.66 -5.42
CA VAL A 248 8.03 -6.51 -4.50
C VAL A 248 9.43 -5.92 -4.38
N ALA A 249 10.46 -6.77 -4.31
CA ALA A 249 11.85 -6.32 -4.31
C ALA A 249 12.20 -5.56 -5.59
N GLU A 250 11.77 -6.04 -6.77
CA GLU A 250 11.95 -5.35 -8.05
C GLU A 250 11.33 -3.95 -8.03
N MET A 251 10.10 -3.80 -7.55
CA MET A 251 9.45 -2.49 -7.43
C MET A 251 10.25 -1.54 -6.53
N ILE A 252 10.62 -2.02 -5.33
CA ILE A 252 11.36 -1.22 -4.34
C ILE A 252 12.72 -0.77 -4.89
N PHE A 253 13.46 -1.69 -5.51
CA PHE A 253 14.82 -1.39 -5.98
C PHE A 253 14.85 -0.70 -7.35
N ALA A 254 13.73 -0.62 -8.07
CA ALA A 254 13.60 0.20 -9.28
C ALA A 254 13.49 1.70 -8.96
N THR A 255 12.95 2.06 -7.80
CA THR A 255 12.83 3.47 -7.39
C THR A 255 14.21 4.07 -7.09
N SER A 256 14.46 5.30 -7.59
CA SER A 256 15.71 6.00 -7.35
C SER A 256 15.95 6.23 -5.86
N PHE A 257 17.21 6.02 -5.43
CA PHE A 257 17.60 6.30 -4.05
C PHE A 257 17.42 7.79 -3.68
N ASP A 258 17.72 8.70 -4.62
CA ASP A 258 17.62 10.13 -4.38
C ASP A 258 16.16 10.54 -4.15
N VAL A 259 15.23 9.98 -4.94
CA VAL A 259 13.79 10.17 -4.73
C VAL A 259 13.34 9.62 -3.39
N MET A 260 13.78 8.39 -3.04
CA MET A 260 13.44 7.82 -1.73
C MET A 260 13.98 8.67 -0.58
N ALA A 261 15.23 9.12 -0.67
CA ALA A 261 15.85 9.97 0.35
C ALA A 261 15.17 11.34 0.48
N ALA A 262 14.66 11.88 -0.64
CA ALA A 262 13.98 13.17 -0.66
C ALA A 262 12.60 13.13 0.02
N PHE A 263 11.86 12.02 -0.10
CA PHE A 263 10.55 11.87 0.56
C PHE A 263 10.64 11.62 2.07
N LEU A 264 11.70 10.97 2.55
CA LEU A 264 11.79 10.52 3.95
C LEU A 264 11.62 11.63 4.99
N PRO A 265 12.25 12.82 4.85
CA PRO A 265 12.11 13.89 5.83
C PRO A 265 10.66 14.40 5.95
N ASP A 266 9.94 14.49 4.83
CA ASP A 266 8.56 14.94 4.81
C ASP A 266 7.62 13.88 5.40
N ILE A 267 7.81 12.59 5.05
CA ILE A 267 7.07 11.48 5.66
C ILE A 267 7.26 11.42 7.18
N ASP A 268 8.46 11.74 7.67
CA ASP A 268 8.79 11.73 9.09
C ASP A 268 8.14 12.88 9.86
N SER A 269 8.10 14.07 9.26
CA SER A 269 7.67 15.30 9.92
C SER A 269 6.20 15.67 9.67
N MET A 270 5.52 15.03 8.71
CA MET A 270 4.13 15.36 8.37
C MET A 270 3.16 15.10 9.53
N ASP A 271 2.13 15.94 9.60
CA ASP A 271 0.93 15.71 10.41
C ASP A 271 -0.31 15.95 9.56
N LEU A 272 -1.00 14.87 9.20
CA LEU A 272 -2.22 14.88 8.39
C LEU A 272 -3.50 14.81 9.24
N ALA A 273 -3.41 14.89 10.56
CA ALA A 273 -4.57 14.87 11.43
C ALA A 273 -5.58 16.00 11.10
N PRO A 274 -5.15 17.23 10.76
CA PRO A 274 -6.05 18.28 10.30
C PRO A 274 -6.72 17.95 8.95
N ASP A 275 -5.98 17.33 8.02
CA ASP A 275 -6.45 17.02 6.66
C ASP A 275 -7.52 15.91 6.67
N ILE A 276 -7.35 14.92 7.54
CA ILE A 276 -8.30 13.80 7.68
C ILE A 276 -9.70 14.29 8.05
N VAL A 277 -9.84 15.41 8.77
CA VAL A 277 -11.14 15.96 9.17
C VAL A 277 -12.03 16.24 7.95
N ALA A 278 -11.45 16.57 6.80
CA ALA A 278 -12.18 16.77 5.55
C ALA A 278 -12.91 15.50 5.06
N LEU A 279 -12.52 14.31 5.54
CA LEU A 279 -13.19 13.05 5.26
C LEU A 279 -14.39 12.78 6.17
N THR A 280 -14.70 13.67 7.10
CA THR A 280 -15.88 13.53 7.96
C THR A 280 -17.15 13.50 7.11
N GLY A 281 -17.96 12.45 7.27
CA GLY A 281 -19.15 12.24 6.45
C GLY A 281 -18.92 11.46 5.15
N VAL A 282 -17.68 11.12 4.82
CA VAL A 282 -17.33 10.19 3.73
C VAL A 282 -17.27 8.76 4.27
N GLU A 283 -17.84 7.81 3.54
CA GLU A 283 -17.73 6.39 3.92
C GLU A 283 -16.27 5.96 3.84
N THR A 284 -15.67 5.65 4.99
CA THR A 284 -14.23 5.37 5.10
C THR A 284 -13.97 3.98 5.64
N LEU A 285 -13.04 3.26 5.00
CA LEU A 285 -12.44 2.01 5.46
C LEU A 285 -10.99 2.28 5.86
N VAL A 286 -10.62 1.93 7.08
CA VAL A 286 -9.23 1.86 7.54
C VAL A 286 -8.88 0.40 7.71
N LEU A 287 -7.91 -0.09 6.93
CA LEU A 287 -7.54 -1.50 6.89
C LEU A 287 -6.02 -1.65 7.11
N ASN A 288 -5.61 -2.54 8.01
CA ASN A 288 -4.20 -2.85 8.24
C ASN A 288 -3.98 -4.32 8.54
N GLY A 289 -2.75 -4.79 8.34
CA GLY A 289 -2.30 -6.10 8.80
C GLY A 289 -1.99 -6.10 10.29
N SER A 290 -2.24 -7.22 10.98
CA SER A 290 -1.92 -7.37 12.41
C SER A 290 -0.42 -7.39 12.69
N GLY A 291 0.37 -7.85 11.73
CA GLY A 291 1.84 -7.92 11.78
C GLY A 291 2.54 -6.83 11.00
N ASP A 292 1.85 -5.74 10.64
CA ASP A 292 2.44 -4.60 9.92
C ASP A 292 3.52 -3.93 10.79
N LEU A 293 4.76 -4.00 10.34
CA LEU A 293 5.93 -3.44 11.04
C LEU A 293 6.30 -2.03 10.56
N VAL A 294 5.72 -1.59 9.45
CA VAL A 294 5.98 -0.28 8.85
C VAL A 294 4.98 0.75 9.39
N THR A 295 3.70 0.42 9.32
CA THR A 295 2.61 1.22 9.89
C THR A 295 1.79 0.36 10.86
N PRO A 296 2.27 0.18 12.11
CA PRO A 296 1.60 -0.62 13.12
C PRO A 296 0.13 -0.21 13.32
N ALA A 297 -0.66 -1.11 13.89
CA ALA A 297 -2.10 -0.90 14.10
C ALA A 297 -2.46 0.39 14.86
N SER A 298 -1.54 0.90 15.69
CA SER A 298 -1.69 2.18 16.40
C SER A 298 -1.93 3.37 15.47
N HIS A 299 -1.38 3.36 14.26
CA HIS A 299 -1.58 4.40 13.25
C HIS A 299 -3.00 4.37 12.70
N SER A 300 -3.50 3.18 12.39
CA SER A 300 -4.90 2.98 12.00
C SER A 300 -5.87 3.39 13.11
N GLU A 301 -5.55 3.07 14.36
CA GLU A 301 -6.34 3.48 15.53
C GLU A 301 -6.37 5.00 15.72
N GLN A 302 -5.28 5.71 15.37
CA GLN A 302 -5.25 7.16 15.36
C GLN A 302 -6.19 7.74 14.29
N ILE A 303 -6.15 7.23 13.06
CA ILE A 303 -7.07 7.64 11.99
C ILE A 303 -8.52 7.46 12.44
N VAL A 304 -8.85 6.32 13.03
CA VAL A 304 -10.21 6.01 13.51
C VAL A 304 -10.63 6.90 14.69
N ARG A 305 -9.70 7.36 15.53
CA ARG A 305 -10.01 8.35 16.58
C ARG A 305 -10.42 9.69 16.00
N ILE A 306 -9.79 10.11 14.88
CA ILE A 306 -10.15 11.35 14.18
C ILE A 306 -11.43 11.17 13.36
N LEU A 307 -11.64 9.99 12.77
CA LEU A 307 -12.81 9.63 11.98
C LEU A 307 -13.60 8.49 12.65
N PRO A 308 -14.36 8.76 13.71
CA PRO A 308 -15.04 7.70 14.45
C PRO A 308 -16.07 6.92 13.62
N GLY A 309 -16.58 7.51 12.53
CA GLY A 309 -17.46 6.83 11.56
C GLY A 309 -16.76 5.88 10.61
N ALA A 310 -15.43 5.86 10.57
CA ALA A 310 -14.67 4.94 9.73
C ALA A 310 -14.80 3.48 10.20
N GLU A 311 -14.85 2.55 9.25
CA GLU A 311 -14.78 1.12 9.57
C GLU A 311 -13.32 0.72 9.73
N HIS A 312 -12.97 0.10 10.86
CA HIS A 312 -11.63 -0.42 11.12
C HIS A 312 -11.59 -1.93 10.94
N VAL A 313 -10.78 -2.38 9.98
CA VAL A 313 -10.58 -3.80 9.68
C VAL A 313 -9.12 -4.17 9.88
N VAL A 314 -8.85 -5.13 10.75
CA VAL A 314 -7.53 -5.70 10.97
C VAL A 314 -7.48 -7.09 10.34
N VAL A 315 -6.53 -7.31 9.45
CA VAL A 315 -6.30 -8.61 8.79
C VAL A 315 -5.28 -9.39 9.61
N GLU A 316 -5.68 -10.54 10.15
CA GLU A 316 -4.77 -11.41 10.89
C GLU A 316 -3.73 -12.06 9.97
N ASP A 317 -2.54 -12.31 10.53
CA ASP A 317 -1.41 -12.91 9.81
C ASP A 317 -1.05 -12.14 8.52
N ALA A 318 -1.12 -10.80 8.57
CA ALA A 318 -0.85 -9.92 7.44
C ALA A 318 0.15 -8.82 7.81
N GLY A 319 1.08 -8.55 6.88
CA GLY A 319 2.08 -7.49 6.99
C GLY A 319 1.65 -6.19 6.31
N HIS A 320 2.65 -5.40 5.89
CA HIS A 320 2.45 -4.07 5.33
C HIS A 320 1.81 -4.09 3.94
N ILE A 321 2.19 -5.02 3.06
CA ILE A 321 1.67 -5.09 1.69
C ILE A 321 0.48 -6.07 1.64
N VAL A 322 -0.50 -5.81 2.51
CA VAL A 322 -1.67 -6.67 2.75
C VAL A 322 -2.48 -6.97 1.49
N MET A 323 -2.52 -6.04 0.51
CA MET A 323 -3.25 -6.20 -0.74
C MET A 323 -2.62 -7.24 -1.68
N LEU A 324 -1.34 -7.54 -1.54
CA LEU A 324 -0.67 -8.64 -2.25
C LEU A 324 -0.62 -9.92 -1.43
N GLU A 325 -0.59 -9.80 -0.11
CA GLU A 325 -0.56 -10.93 0.81
C GLU A 325 -1.91 -11.64 0.94
N HIS A 326 -3.01 -10.86 0.98
CA HIS A 326 -4.41 -11.33 1.12
C HIS A 326 -5.33 -10.66 0.10
N PRO A 327 -5.09 -10.86 -1.21
CA PRO A 327 -5.72 -10.08 -2.27
C PRO A 327 -7.23 -10.23 -2.35
N GLU A 328 -7.77 -11.44 -2.16
CA GLU A 328 -9.21 -11.69 -2.21
C GLU A 328 -9.92 -10.98 -1.05
N LEU A 329 -9.35 -11.06 0.16
CA LEU A 329 -9.90 -10.43 1.35
C LEU A 329 -9.91 -8.90 1.22
N VAL A 330 -8.80 -8.30 0.79
CA VAL A 330 -8.73 -6.85 0.58
C VAL A 330 -9.74 -6.41 -0.49
N THR A 331 -9.85 -7.15 -1.58
CA THR A 331 -10.84 -6.89 -2.63
C THR A 331 -12.26 -6.92 -2.08
N GLU A 332 -12.60 -7.93 -1.25
CA GLU A 332 -13.91 -8.04 -0.62
C GLU A 332 -14.22 -6.83 0.27
N GLN A 333 -13.26 -6.38 1.10
CA GLN A 333 -13.45 -5.21 1.95
C GLN A 333 -13.67 -3.93 1.12
N LEU A 334 -12.95 -3.75 0.01
CA LEU A 334 -13.16 -2.63 -0.90
C LEU A 334 -14.53 -2.67 -1.58
N LEU A 335 -14.99 -3.84 -2.01
CA LEU A 335 -16.33 -4.00 -2.57
C LEU A 335 -17.42 -3.72 -1.54
N MET A 336 -17.24 -4.13 -0.27
CA MET A 336 -18.15 -3.83 0.84
C MET A 336 -18.18 -2.33 1.14
N LEU A 337 -17.04 -1.65 1.14
CA LEU A 337 -16.93 -0.19 1.27
C LEU A 337 -17.77 0.52 0.20
N ILE A 338 -17.55 0.19 -1.07
CA ILE A 338 -18.27 0.79 -2.19
C ILE A 338 -19.78 0.55 -2.09
N ALA A 339 -20.18 -0.69 -1.76
CA ALA A 339 -21.59 -1.05 -1.61
C ALA A 339 -22.27 -0.29 -0.45
N ARG A 340 -21.58 -0.04 0.67
CA ARG A 340 -22.11 0.77 1.77
C ARG A 340 -22.30 2.22 1.34
N ALA A 341 -21.30 2.81 0.70
CA ALA A 341 -21.37 4.17 0.23
C ALA A 341 -22.50 4.39 -0.81
N GLN A 342 -22.64 3.47 -1.75
CA GLN A 342 -23.74 3.52 -2.72
C GLN A 342 -25.13 3.41 -2.06
N ARG A 343 -25.27 2.58 -1.02
CA ARG A 343 -26.53 2.48 -0.26
C ARG A 343 -26.82 3.76 0.51
N ALA A 344 -25.82 4.33 1.19
CA ALA A 344 -26.00 5.58 1.92
C ALA A 344 -26.53 6.70 1.02
N VAL A 345 -25.98 6.82 -0.20
CA VAL A 345 -26.48 7.78 -1.20
C VAL A 345 -27.88 7.44 -1.69
N ALA A 346 -28.17 6.18 -2.00
CA ALA A 346 -29.47 5.76 -2.52
C ALA A 346 -30.60 5.94 -1.50
N GLU A 347 -30.30 5.75 -0.23
CA GLU A 347 -31.26 5.84 0.90
C GLU A 347 -31.29 7.24 1.51
N GLY A 348 -30.41 8.17 1.08
CA GLY A 348 -30.29 9.50 1.67
C GLY A 348 -29.86 9.49 3.13
N VAL A 349 -29.15 8.43 3.55
CA VAL A 349 -28.71 8.24 4.94
C VAL A 349 -27.33 8.85 5.11
N ALA A 350 -27.17 9.69 6.12
CA ALA A 350 -25.86 10.23 6.48
C ALA A 350 -24.90 9.11 6.90
N VAL A 351 -23.65 9.21 6.50
CA VAL A 351 -22.60 8.32 6.94
C VAL A 351 -22.49 8.38 8.47
N ALA A 352 -22.31 7.22 9.10
CA ALA A 352 -22.28 7.13 10.56
C ALA A 352 -21.16 8.01 11.15
N SER A 353 -21.53 8.90 12.05
CA SER A 353 -20.59 9.74 12.82
C SER A 353 -20.17 9.11 14.15
N LYS A 354 -20.73 7.96 14.51
CA LYS A 354 -20.46 7.24 15.75
C LYS A 354 -19.36 6.20 15.54
N PRO A 355 -18.55 5.90 16.57
CA PRO A 355 -17.54 4.85 16.50
C PRO A 355 -18.15 3.52 16.05
N ARG A 356 -17.50 2.90 15.06
CA ARG A 356 -17.83 1.54 14.61
C ARG A 356 -16.97 0.51 15.35
N VAL A 357 -17.47 -0.70 15.45
CA VAL A 357 -16.73 -1.80 16.07
C VAL A 357 -15.54 -2.16 15.17
N ARG A 358 -14.34 -2.24 15.76
CA ARG A 358 -13.17 -2.82 15.11
C ARG A 358 -13.46 -4.27 14.76
N ARG A 359 -13.22 -4.66 13.52
CA ARG A 359 -13.37 -6.04 13.07
C ARG A 359 -11.98 -6.64 12.79
N THR A 360 -11.76 -7.83 13.33
CA THR A 360 -10.60 -8.65 12.96
C THR A 360 -11.08 -9.72 12.00
N VAL A 361 -10.41 -9.86 10.86
CA VAL A 361 -10.76 -10.79 9.79
C VAL A 361 -9.59 -11.71 9.47
N GLN A 362 -9.89 -12.97 9.11
CA GLN A 362 -8.90 -13.97 8.73
C GLN A 362 -9.14 -14.45 7.31
N ASP A 363 -8.06 -14.67 6.56
CA ASP A 363 -8.12 -15.34 5.27
C ASP A 363 -8.23 -16.86 5.46
N ILE A 364 -9.47 -17.33 5.54
CA ILE A 364 -9.78 -18.75 5.73
C ILE A 364 -9.31 -19.58 4.51
N SER A 365 -9.29 -19.01 3.32
CA SER A 365 -8.87 -19.71 2.09
C SER A 365 -7.36 -19.98 2.11
N LYS A 366 -6.56 -19.02 2.53
CA LYS A 366 -5.11 -19.17 2.73
C LYS A 366 -4.79 -20.18 3.83
N LYS A 367 -5.53 -20.13 4.93
CA LYS A 367 -5.39 -21.07 6.06
C LYS A 367 -5.72 -22.53 5.68
N ARG A 368 -6.74 -22.75 4.81
CA ARG A 368 -7.10 -24.06 4.28
C ARG A 368 -6.06 -24.60 3.30
N ARG A 369 -5.50 -23.75 2.44
CA ARG A 369 -4.41 -24.11 1.51
C ARG A 369 -3.16 -24.55 2.26
N GLY A 370 -2.73 -23.83 3.28
CA GLY A 370 -1.58 -24.19 4.12
C GLY A 370 -1.74 -25.53 4.86
N ARG A 371 -2.96 -25.87 5.33
CA ARG A 371 -3.24 -27.16 5.97
C ARG A 371 -3.25 -28.34 5.01
N ARG A 372 -3.63 -28.15 3.73
CA ARG A 372 -3.59 -29.21 2.71
C ARG A 372 -2.16 -29.51 2.28
N GLY A 373 -1.33 -28.51 2.03
CA GLY A 373 0.09 -28.68 1.69
C GLY A 373 0.90 -29.32 2.81
N GLY A 374 0.59 -29.04 4.08
CA GLY A 374 1.25 -29.68 5.24
C GLY A 374 0.86 -31.16 5.44
N ARG A 375 -0.31 -31.61 4.95
CA ARG A 375 -0.70 -33.04 5.00
C ARG A 375 -0.09 -33.84 3.87
N GLU A 376 0.07 -33.28 2.68
CA GLU A 376 0.73 -33.93 1.53
C GLU A 376 2.26 -34.04 1.71
N ALA A 377 2.87 -33.17 2.52
CA ALA A 377 4.29 -33.23 2.84
C ALA A 377 4.62 -34.19 4.00
N ALA A 378 3.60 -34.68 4.74
CA ALA A 378 3.72 -35.63 5.85
C ALA A 378 3.27 -37.06 5.52
N SER A 379 2.81 -37.31 4.30
CA SER A 379 2.49 -38.61 3.72
C SER A 379 3.55 -39.03 2.71
#